data_554e5662e9023d9efe9759647948b2e6
#
_entry.id   554e5662e9023d9efe9759647948b2e6
#
_cell.length_a   1.000
_cell.length_b   1.000
_cell.length_c   1.000
_cell.angle_alpha   90.00
_cell.angle_beta   90.00
_cell.angle_gamma   90.00
#
_symmetry.space_group_name_H-M   'P 1'
#
loop_
_entity.id
_entity.type
_entity.pdbx_description
1 polymer ?
#
loop_
_entity_poly.entity_id
_entity_poly.type
_entity_poly.pdbx_seq_one_letter_code
_entity_poly.pdbx_strand_id
1 'polypeptide(L)'
;MTRLILIVAILVFALSGDVARAGTQVNVTQEHNNPSRDGVYIDSAFTPSAAANLTRDLGFNGTISGNVYAQPLYIEGGPNGPMIIAVTESNSVYALNATTGLPIWARTDIGLPVPSTPCGGFNPTGITGTPVVDLASRRLFFDALINGSPTKHFIYSLNVDTGATTPGWPVDLNATANYNGINFLSTAQEERGGLALVNGIVYVSFSGYLGDCPTYHGWVVGVDINNPSNVEGWATTAIGGGIWGHGGVASDGTNMFVVTGNTFNTAGNWMGGEAIIRLQAGPTWTGQPTDYWAPTNWFSLDNSDTDLGGVSATVIDVPGATPSQLVLALGKDSNAYLVNRNNLGGIISPVAQTNVSGTNRGTSAVTYHTSQGTYFAFHNDSGAIRAYKISPTNPPTIAFAWNQTQGGRGSPWVTTTDGTNNTIVWYASTTSGGDQRLHAYDGDTGAVIYAGGGANEVMTGTRQWNTGIAARGRIYFGADNKIYAFSLPAGPPTPTPTATPIATATSTPTATATATTTATATATPTATASTSPTATVTPTATARPTPTPRARLTPRPRPTPAPRITL
;
A
#
# COMPACT_ATOMS: atom_id res chain seq x y z
N MET A 1 43.27 0.68 73.11
CA MET A 1 42.56 -0.06 72.03
C MET A 1 41.85 0.93 71.15
N THR A 2 42.50 1.36 70.10
CA THR A 2 42.06 2.46 69.19
C THR A 2 41.29 1.83 68.01
N ARG A 3 40.03 2.15 67.83
CA ARG A 3 39.27 1.72 66.66
C ARG A 3 39.41 2.75 65.54
N LEU A 4 39.96 2.33 64.42
CA LEU A 4 40.10 3.10 63.18
C LEU A 4 38.78 2.98 62.40
N ILE A 5 38.13 4.11 62.16
CA ILE A 5 36.91 4.18 61.30
C ILE A 5 37.39 4.56 59.89
N LEU A 6 37.20 3.62 58.96
CA LEU A 6 37.46 3.82 57.53
C LEU A 6 36.23 4.42 56.84
N ILE A 7 36.36 5.68 56.42
CA ILE A 7 35.32 6.37 55.63
C ILE A 7 35.60 6.06 54.14
N VAL A 8 34.74 5.24 53.51
CA VAL A 8 34.74 5.05 52.05
C VAL A 8 33.90 6.12 51.41
N ALA A 9 34.53 7.06 50.72
CA ALA A 9 33.87 8.04 49.87
C ALA A 9 33.52 7.37 48.51
N ILE A 10 32.25 7.14 48.26
CA ILE A 10 31.74 6.71 46.94
C ILE A 10 31.62 7.94 46.06
N LEU A 11 32.52 8.05 45.08
CA LEU A 11 32.47 9.05 44.01
C LEU A 11 31.46 8.57 42.97
N VAL A 12 30.23 9.10 42.94
CA VAL A 12 29.27 8.88 41.89
C VAL A 12 29.62 9.85 40.74
N PHE A 13 30.28 9.32 39.71
CA PHE A 13 30.38 10.00 38.42
C PHE A 13 29.01 9.91 37.72
N ALA A 14 28.26 11.01 37.72
CA ALA A 14 27.14 11.18 36.83
C ALA A 14 27.66 11.38 35.40
N LEU A 15 27.73 10.29 34.65
CA LEU A 15 27.85 10.35 33.19
C LEU A 15 26.49 10.86 32.65
N SER A 16 26.40 12.18 32.48
CA SER A 16 25.40 12.78 31.61
C SER A 16 25.81 12.47 30.15
N GLY A 17 25.57 11.23 29.72
CA GLY A 17 25.54 10.91 28.31
C GLY A 17 24.35 11.62 27.70
N ASP A 18 24.60 12.57 26.80
CA ASP A 18 23.59 13.06 25.88
C ASP A 18 23.07 11.83 25.12
N VAL A 19 21.92 11.30 25.54
CA VAL A 19 21.13 10.40 24.75
C VAL A 19 20.62 11.24 23.58
N ALA A 20 21.38 11.27 22.50
CA ALA A 20 20.88 11.77 21.23
C ALA A 20 19.52 11.08 21.02
N ARG A 21 18.43 11.83 21.07
CA ARG A 21 17.09 11.33 20.83
C ARG A 21 17.12 10.78 19.41
N ALA A 22 17.23 9.45 19.28
CA ALA A 22 17.17 8.79 17.99
C ALA A 22 15.88 9.29 17.31
N GLY A 23 16.04 10.08 16.25
CA GLY A 23 14.90 10.55 15.47
C GLY A 23 14.09 9.31 15.03
N THR A 24 12.77 9.44 15.02
CA THR A 24 11.88 8.35 14.56
C THR A 24 12.37 7.88 13.20
N GLN A 25 12.62 6.56 13.06
CA GLN A 25 13.04 5.99 11.77
C GLN A 25 11.93 6.21 10.75
N VAL A 26 12.31 6.64 9.56
CA VAL A 26 11.43 6.74 8.40
C VAL A 26 11.68 5.51 7.54
N ASN A 27 10.63 4.78 7.21
CA ASN A 27 10.71 3.63 6.33
C ASN A 27 9.51 3.62 5.39
N VAL A 28 9.74 3.31 4.13
CA VAL A 28 8.72 3.04 3.12
C VAL A 28 8.87 1.58 2.75
N THR A 29 8.00 0.73 3.30
CA THR A 29 8.15 -0.72 3.27
C THR A 29 7.26 -1.43 2.27
N GLN A 30 6.36 -0.72 1.61
CA GLN A 30 5.37 -1.28 0.69
C GLN A 30 4.81 -0.21 -0.26
N GLU A 31 4.02 -0.65 -1.23
CA GLU A 31 3.30 0.21 -2.18
C GLU A 31 2.44 1.24 -1.44
N HIS A 32 2.48 2.51 -1.92
CA HIS A 32 1.73 3.63 -1.35
C HIS A 32 1.90 3.78 0.17
N ASN A 33 3.09 3.49 0.69
CA ASN A 33 3.54 3.68 2.07
C ASN A 33 2.81 2.83 3.11
N ASN A 34 1.49 2.81 3.13
CA ASN A 34 0.66 2.20 4.17
C ASN A 34 -0.13 0.98 3.66
N PRO A 35 -0.52 0.05 4.54
CA PRO A 35 -1.39 -1.07 4.15
C PRO A 35 -2.74 -0.62 3.55
N SER A 36 -3.26 0.56 3.96
CA SER A 36 -4.46 1.21 3.41
C SER A 36 -4.34 1.59 1.94
N ARG A 37 -3.14 1.68 1.40
CA ARG A 37 -2.82 2.22 0.06
C ARG A 37 -3.17 3.70 -0.08
N ASP A 38 -3.12 4.46 1.01
CA ASP A 38 -3.44 5.89 1.01
C ASP A 38 -2.41 6.77 0.29
N GLY A 39 -1.16 6.31 0.18
CA GLY A 39 -0.09 7.03 -0.52
C GLY A 39 0.41 8.28 0.22
N VAL A 40 0.19 8.38 1.54
CA VAL A 40 0.58 9.54 2.35
C VAL A 40 1.94 9.33 3.00
N TYR A 41 2.81 10.32 2.82
CA TYR A 41 4.14 10.41 3.43
C TYR A 41 4.19 11.63 4.34
N ILE A 42 4.50 11.43 5.62
CA ILE A 42 4.62 12.50 6.60
C ILE A 42 6.09 12.89 6.72
N ASP A 43 6.43 14.09 6.25
CA ASP A 43 7.78 14.64 6.34
C ASP A 43 7.72 16.16 6.46
N SER A 44 8.12 16.69 7.60
CA SER A 44 8.04 18.11 7.93
C SER A 44 8.84 19.03 7.00
N ALA A 45 9.74 18.49 6.18
CA ALA A 45 10.50 19.24 5.20
C ALA A 45 9.67 19.64 3.96
N PHE A 46 8.58 18.89 3.65
CA PHE A 46 7.77 19.13 2.46
C PHE A 46 6.75 20.25 2.67
N THR A 47 7.23 21.47 2.85
CA THR A 47 6.37 22.67 2.76
C THR A 47 6.16 23.07 1.30
N PRO A 48 5.05 23.76 0.93
CA PRO A 48 4.83 24.24 -0.43
C PRO A 48 5.98 25.10 -0.98
N SER A 49 6.57 25.96 -0.15
CA SER A 49 7.70 26.80 -0.56
C SER A 49 8.99 25.99 -0.81
N ALA A 50 9.25 24.95 -0.03
CA ALA A 50 10.39 24.06 -0.28
C ALA A 50 10.14 23.19 -1.52
N ALA A 51 8.95 22.63 -1.67
CA ALA A 51 8.55 21.81 -2.80
C ALA A 51 8.61 22.56 -4.15
N ALA A 52 8.25 23.85 -4.16
CA ALA A 52 8.36 24.71 -5.34
C ALA A 52 9.79 24.85 -5.87
N ASN A 53 10.79 24.59 -5.03
CA ASN A 53 12.21 24.66 -5.37
C ASN A 53 12.90 23.28 -5.40
N LEU A 54 12.12 22.21 -5.57
CA LEU A 54 12.64 20.85 -5.69
C LEU A 54 13.57 20.75 -6.90
N THR A 55 14.73 20.12 -6.75
CA THR A 55 15.67 19.89 -7.84
C THR A 55 16.11 18.42 -7.88
N ARG A 56 16.40 17.93 -9.09
CA ARG A 56 16.99 16.62 -9.25
C ARG A 56 18.42 16.61 -8.71
N ASP A 57 18.73 15.59 -7.91
CA ASP A 57 20.10 15.37 -7.43
C ASP A 57 20.93 14.72 -8.55
N LEU A 58 21.72 15.51 -9.25
CA LEU A 58 22.59 15.06 -10.33
C LEU A 58 23.80 14.25 -9.82
N GLY A 59 24.13 14.36 -8.54
CA GLY A 59 25.17 13.56 -7.88
C GLY A 59 24.71 12.16 -7.49
N PHE A 60 23.40 11.92 -7.46
CA PHE A 60 22.85 10.60 -7.17
C PHE A 60 23.05 9.66 -8.37
N ASN A 61 23.82 8.57 -8.19
CA ASN A 61 24.10 7.64 -9.28
C ASN A 61 22.84 6.90 -9.75
N GLY A 62 22.20 6.11 -8.88
CA GLY A 62 20.93 5.40 -9.11
C GLY A 62 20.91 4.41 -10.27
N THR A 63 22.07 4.00 -10.84
CA THR A 63 22.13 3.11 -12.00
C THR A 63 21.77 1.67 -11.59
N ILE A 64 20.81 1.09 -12.30
CA ILE A 64 20.36 -0.30 -12.21
C ILE A 64 20.22 -0.86 -13.63
N SER A 65 19.71 -2.10 -13.80
CA SER A 65 19.46 -2.69 -15.12
C SER A 65 18.06 -3.26 -15.19
N GLY A 66 17.33 -2.93 -16.24
CA GLY A 66 15.97 -3.42 -16.53
C GLY A 66 14.90 -2.35 -16.39
N ASN A 67 13.71 -2.71 -16.87
CA ASN A 67 12.51 -1.87 -16.78
C ASN A 67 11.96 -1.86 -15.36
N VAL A 68 11.46 -0.71 -14.89
CA VAL A 68 10.93 -0.54 -13.53
C VAL A 68 9.48 -0.10 -13.58
N TYR A 69 8.58 -0.98 -13.11
CA TYR A 69 7.17 -0.69 -12.86
C TYR A 69 6.88 -0.54 -11.36
N ALA A 70 7.65 -1.24 -10.52
CA ALA A 70 7.52 -1.21 -9.07
C ALA A 70 7.90 0.14 -8.46
N GLN A 71 7.18 0.54 -7.43
CA GLN A 71 7.58 1.63 -6.55
C GLN A 71 8.90 1.29 -5.86
N PRO A 72 9.91 2.19 -5.77
CA PRO A 72 11.07 1.96 -4.92
C PRO A 72 10.68 1.96 -3.44
N LEU A 73 11.45 1.26 -2.59
CA LEU A 73 11.27 1.31 -1.15
C LEU A 73 12.44 2.06 -0.49
N TYR A 74 12.20 2.64 0.70
CA TYR A 74 13.22 3.33 1.49
C TYR A 74 13.34 2.70 2.86
N ILE A 75 14.54 2.19 3.20
CA ILE A 75 14.78 1.42 4.44
C ILE A 75 15.95 2.01 5.20
N GLU A 76 15.72 2.45 6.43
CA GLU A 76 16.76 2.89 7.36
C GLU A 76 17.40 1.72 8.12
N GLY A 77 18.52 2.01 8.79
CA GLY A 77 19.24 1.03 9.60
C GLY A 77 20.00 -0.02 8.80
N GLY A 78 20.26 0.21 7.52
CA GLY A 78 21.11 -0.64 6.71
C GLY A 78 22.60 -0.52 7.08
N PRO A 79 23.45 -1.47 6.66
CA PRO A 79 24.87 -1.56 7.06
C PRO A 79 25.70 -0.35 6.62
N ASN A 80 25.28 0.34 5.55
CA ASN A 80 25.96 1.52 5.00
C ASN A 80 25.04 2.76 4.99
N GLY A 81 24.12 2.87 5.97
CA GLY A 81 23.11 3.91 6.06
C GLY A 81 21.79 3.54 5.39
N PRO A 82 20.92 4.52 5.13
CA PRO A 82 19.61 4.26 4.52
C PRO A 82 19.74 3.74 3.08
N MET A 83 18.81 2.88 2.68
CA MET A 83 18.84 2.17 1.41
C MET A 83 17.59 2.46 0.59
N ILE A 84 17.75 2.50 -0.74
CA ILE A 84 16.66 2.38 -1.72
C ILE A 84 16.67 0.94 -2.25
N ILE A 85 15.54 0.25 -2.11
CA ILE A 85 15.34 -1.05 -2.73
C ILE A 85 14.61 -0.84 -4.05
N ALA A 86 15.13 -1.45 -5.12
CA ALA A 86 14.54 -1.41 -6.44
C ALA A 86 14.52 -2.81 -7.06
N VAL A 87 13.45 -3.12 -7.78
CA VAL A 87 13.28 -4.37 -8.52
C VAL A 87 12.97 -4.08 -9.98
N THR A 88 13.24 -5.04 -10.86
CA THR A 88 13.08 -4.83 -12.30
C THR A 88 12.47 -6.03 -13.01
N GLU A 89 11.90 -5.80 -14.19
CA GLU A 89 11.41 -6.84 -15.09
C GLU A 89 12.53 -7.77 -15.62
N SER A 90 13.78 -7.45 -15.37
CA SER A 90 14.91 -8.35 -15.66
C SER A 90 15.18 -9.34 -14.53
N ASN A 91 14.25 -9.52 -13.58
CA ASN A 91 14.42 -10.32 -12.38
C ASN A 91 15.66 -9.93 -11.58
N SER A 92 15.88 -8.63 -11.44
CA SER A 92 17.02 -8.09 -10.68
C SER A 92 16.52 -7.27 -9.50
N VAL A 93 17.22 -7.41 -8.37
CA VAL A 93 16.92 -6.72 -7.11
C VAL A 93 18.16 -5.95 -6.68
N TYR A 94 17.98 -4.68 -6.32
CA TYR A 94 19.06 -3.79 -5.93
C TYR A 94 18.78 -3.15 -4.57
N ALA A 95 19.81 -3.04 -3.75
CA ALA A 95 19.85 -2.08 -2.65
C ALA A 95 20.90 -1.02 -2.98
N LEU A 96 20.46 0.22 -3.07
CA LEU A 96 21.31 1.38 -3.35
C LEU A 96 21.42 2.22 -2.07
N ASN A 97 22.57 2.84 -1.85
CA ASN A 97 22.69 3.86 -0.81
C ASN A 97 21.76 5.04 -1.12
N ALA A 98 20.87 5.40 -0.22
CA ALA A 98 19.85 6.41 -0.46
C ALA A 98 20.41 7.83 -0.67
N THR A 99 21.65 8.10 -0.24
CA THR A 99 22.29 9.40 -0.44
C THR A 99 23.03 9.48 -1.77
N THR A 100 23.80 8.42 -2.11
CA THR A 100 24.72 8.44 -3.28
C THR A 100 24.17 7.71 -4.50
N GLY A 101 23.17 6.84 -4.33
CA GLY A 101 22.67 5.96 -5.37
C GLY A 101 23.64 4.83 -5.78
N LEU A 102 24.77 4.68 -5.08
CA LEU A 102 25.70 3.59 -5.34
C LEU A 102 25.15 2.26 -4.81
N PRO A 103 25.38 1.14 -5.52
CA PRO A 103 24.91 -0.15 -5.07
C PRO A 103 25.59 -0.58 -3.76
N ILE A 104 24.78 -1.07 -2.80
CA ILE A 104 25.23 -1.76 -1.59
C ILE A 104 25.31 -3.25 -1.90
N TRP A 105 24.27 -3.79 -2.51
CA TRP A 105 24.24 -5.14 -3.06
C TRP A 105 23.29 -5.20 -4.27
N ALA A 106 23.46 -6.23 -5.09
CA ALA A 106 22.59 -6.54 -6.21
C ALA A 106 22.42 -8.05 -6.34
N ARG A 107 21.20 -8.48 -6.70
CA ARG A 107 20.87 -9.86 -7.09
C ARG A 107 20.38 -9.83 -8.53
N THR A 108 21.16 -10.40 -9.42
CA THR A 108 20.85 -10.54 -10.87
C THR A 108 20.74 -12.02 -11.27
N ASP A 109 20.69 -12.88 -10.28
CA ASP A 109 20.67 -14.34 -10.35
C ASP A 109 19.34 -14.94 -9.87
N ILE A 110 18.28 -14.14 -9.75
CA ILE A 110 16.94 -14.59 -9.34
C ILE A 110 16.37 -15.60 -10.35
N GLY A 111 16.66 -15.42 -11.61
CA GLY A 111 16.26 -16.28 -12.71
C GLY A 111 16.02 -15.48 -13.99
N LEU A 112 15.92 -16.15 -15.13
CA LEU A 112 15.64 -15.47 -16.39
C LEU A 112 14.20 -14.96 -16.43
N PRO A 113 13.94 -13.71 -16.80
CA PRO A 113 12.59 -13.21 -17.01
C PRO A 113 11.94 -13.86 -18.24
N VAL A 114 10.63 -13.82 -18.33
CA VAL A 114 9.89 -14.29 -19.51
C VAL A 114 10.00 -13.24 -20.62
N PRO A 115 10.60 -13.58 -21.78
CA PRO A 115 10.88 -12.60 -22.83
C PRO A 115 9.62 -12.04 -23.48
N SER A 116 8.54 -12.83 -23.54
CA SER A 116 7.22 -12.39 -24.00
C SER A 116 6.15 -13.30 -23.42
N THR A 117 5.04 -12.71 -23.02
CA THR A 117 3.87 -13.41 -22.48
C THR A 117 2.80 -13.61 -23.55
N PRO A 118 1.92 -14.61 -23.41
CA PRO A 118 0.76 -14.73 -24.29
C PRO A 118 -0.08 -13.46 -24.30
N CYS A 119 -0.73 -13.13 -25.40
CA CYS A 119 -1.69 -12.03 -25.57
C CYS A 119 -1.30 -10.65 -24.96
N GLY A 120 -0.02 -10.38 -24.85
CA GLY A 120 0.49 -9.09 -24.36
C GLY A 120 0.78 -9.08 -22.87
N GLY A 121 1.73 -8.26 -22.50
CA GLY A 121 2.28 -8.09 -21.16
C GLY A 121 3.48 -7.18 -21.22
N PHE A 122 4.32 -7.23 -20.21
CA PHE A 122 5.61 -6.53 -20.20
C PHE A 122 6.65 -7.33 -21.00
N ASN A 123 7.63 -6.66 -21.57
CA ASN A 123 8.69 -7.28 -22.37
C ASN A 123 10.06 -6.77 -21.90
N PRO A 124 10.82 -7.63 -21.16
CA PRO A 124 10.43 -8.90 -20.57
C PRO A 124 9.46 -8.72 -19.41
N THR A 125 8.85 -9.83 -18.91
CA THR A 125 8.09 -9.88 -17.65
C THR A 125 8.89 -10.64 -16.60
N GLY A 126 9.07 -10.03 -15.44
CA GLY A 126 9.84 -10.58 -14.34
C GLY A 126 9.28 -10.20 -12.96
N ILE A 127 9.88 -9.23 -12.28
CA ILE A 127 9.39 -8.67 -11.03
C ILE A 127 8.67 -7.36 -11.36
N THR A 128 7.35 -7.38 -11.36
CA THR A 128 6.51 -6.24 -11.77
C THR A 128 5.96 -5.46 -10.59
N GLY A 129 5.32 -6.15 -9.63
CA GLY A 129 4.71 -5.52 -8.47
C GLY A 129 5.73 -5.02 -7.44
N THR A 130 5.28 -4.05 -6.64
CA THR A 130 6.10 -3.48 -5.58
C THR A 130 6.33 -4.49 -4.46
N PRO A 131 7.58 -4.74 -4.07
CA PRO A 131 7.92 -5.60 -2.94
C PRO A 131 7.38 -5.10 -1.60
N VAL A 132 7.46 -5.94 -0.57
CA VAL A 132 7.18 -5.56 0.81
C VAL A 132 8.32 -5.96 1.74
N VAL A 133 8.60 -5.14 2.76
CA VAL A 133 9.64 -5.39 3.76
C VAL A 133 9.03 -5.57 5.13
N ASP A 134 9.39 -6.69 5.79
CA ASP A 134 9.23 -6.86 7.23
C ASP A 134 10.45 -6.26 7.96
N LEU A 135 10.25 -5.12 8.60
CA LEU A 135 11.32 -4.42 9.33
C LEU A 135 11.80 -5.20 10.55
N ALA A 136 10.92 -5.99 11.19
CA ALA A 136 11.24 -6.71 12.40
C ALA A 136 12.26 -7.84 12.12
N SER A 137 12.07 -8.58 11.05
CA SER A 137 12.99 -9.65 10.62
C SER A 137 14.00 -9.20 9.57
N ARG A 138 13.94 -7.96 9.11
CA ARG A 138 14.78 -7.42 8.04
C ARG A 138 14.71 -8.27 6.77
N ARG A 139 13.50 -8.68 6.38
CA ARG A 139 13.25 -9.49 5.18
C ARG A 139 12.46 -8.72 4.13
N LEU A 140 12.93 -8.78 2.89
CA LEU A 140 12.29 -8.30 1.67
C LEU A 140 11.55 -9.46 1.01
N PHE A 141 10.31 -9.24 0.57
CA PHE A 141 9.50 -10.22 -0.16
C PHE A 141 9.04 -9.64 -1.49
N PHE A 142 9.06 -10.46 -2.54
CA PHE A 142 8.60 -10.10 -3.88
C PHE A 142 8.20 -11.36 -4.66
N ASP A 143 7.32 -11.19 -5.65
CA ASP A 143 7.05 -12.20 -6.67
C ASP A 143 8.03 -12.07 -7.84
N ALA A 144 8.41 -13.18 -8.45
CA ALA A 144 9.19 -13.20 -9.67
C ALA A 144 8.65 -14.25 -10.65
N LEU A 145 8.33 -13.80 -11.87
CA LEU A 145 7.99 -14.71 -12.97
C LEU A 145 9.28 -15.19 -13.64
N ILE A 146 9.55 -16.49 -13.51
CA ILE A 146 10.78 -17.14 -14.00
C ILE A 146 10.48 -17.92 -15.27
N ASN A 147 11.23 -17.62 -16.32
CA ASN A 147 11.20 -18.37 -17.59
C ASN A 147 11.69 -19.81 -17.38
N GLY A 148 10.91 -20.76 -17.88
CA GLY A 148 11.20 -22.18 -17.76
C GLY A 148 10.20 -23.03 -18.51
N SER A 149 10.25 -24.34 -18.32
CA SER A 149 9.31 -25.28 -18.91
C SER A 149 8.71 -26.16 -17.81
N PRO A 150 7.57 -25.76 -17.24
CA PRO A 150 6.79 -24.53 -17.49
C PRO A 150 7.40 -23.28 -16.85
N THR A 151 6.94 -22.10 -17.29
CA THR A 151 7.13 -20.81 -16.59
C THR A 151 6.49 -20.85 -15.21
N LYS A 152 7.13 -20.22 -14.19
CA LYS A 152 6.68 -20.28 -12.80
C LYS A 152 6.76 -18.95 -12.10
N HIS A 153 5.76 -18.67 -11.26
CA HIS A 153 5.81 -17.64 -10.23
C HIS A 153 6.44 -18.19 -8.97
N PHE A 154 7.40 -17.46 -8.44
CA PHE A 154 8.05 -17.75 -7.17
C PHE A 154 7.99 -16.55 -6.24
N ILE A 155 7.53 -16.75 -5.01
CA ILE A 155 7.68 -15.74 -3.97
C ILE A 155 9.04 -15.93 -3.32
N TYR A 156 9.86 -14.88 -3.37
CA TYR A 156 11.19 -14.82 -2.76
C TYR A 156 11.16 -14.12 -1.40
N SER A 157 12.09 -14.53 -0.54
CA SER A 157 12.46 -13.77 0.65
C SER A 157 13.96 -13.57 0.68
N LEU A 158 14.41 -12.31 0.77
CA LEU A 158 15.81 -11.94 0.91
C LEU A 158 16.02 -11.18 2.22
N ASN A 159 17.18 -11.35 2.83
CA ASN A 159 17.64 -10.42 3.86
C ASN A 159 17.87 -9.04 3.22
N VAL A 160 17.19 -7.99 3.70
CA VAL A 160 17.20 -6.68 3.07
C VAL A 160 18.57 -5.97 3.16
N ASP A 161 19.38 -6.34 4.14
CA ASP A 161 20.70 -5.73 4.36
C ASP A 161 21.81 -6.34 3.50
N THR A 162 21.66 -7.63 3.12
CA THR A 162 22.72 -8.40 2.44
C THR A 162 22.32 -8.95 1.07
N GLY A 163 21.02 -8.97 0.75
CA GLY A 163 20.50 -9.63 -0.45
C GLY A 163 20.51 -11.17 -0.39
N ALA A 164 20.92 -11.78 0.72
CA ALA A 164 20.96 -13.24 0.86
C ALA A 164 19.54 -13.83 0.89
N THR A 165 19.33 -14.94 0.18
CA THR A 165 18.07 -15.68 0.22
C THR A 165 17.82 -16.25 1.61
N THR A 166 16.63 -16.04 2.15
CA THR A 166 16.20 -16.59 3.44
C THR A 166 16.02 -18.12 3.33
N PRO A 167 16.46 -18.92 4.33
CA PRO A 167 16.22 -20.37 4.31
C PRO A 167 14.75 -20.73 4.15
N GLY A 168 14.46 -21.75 3.34
CA GLY A 168 13.10 -22.19 3.02
C GLY A 168 12.43 -21.46 1.84
N TRP A 169 13.04 -20.41 1.30
CA TRP A 169 12.58 -19.67 0.14
C TRP A 169 13.44 -19.98 -1.10
N PRO A 170 12.95 -19.79 -2.33
CA PRO A 170 11.62 -19.28 -2.70
C PRO A 170 10.50 -20.34 -2.62
N VAL A 171 9.24 -19.85 -2.64
CA VAL A 171 8.02 -20.66 -2.68
C VAL A 171 7.51 -20.75 -4.12
N ASP A 172 7.35 -21.98 -4.65
CA ASP A 172 6.79 -22.26 -5.98
C ASP A 172 5.25 -22.27 -5.90
N LEU A 173 4.60 -21.24 -6.42
CA LEU A 173 3.13 -21.11 -6.35
C LEU A 173 2.40 -22.18 -7.19
N ASN A 174 3.00 -22.65 -8.28
CA ASN A 174 2.43 -23.72 -9.10
C ASN A 174 2.31 -25.04 -8.33
N ALA A 175 3.23 -25.26 -7.37
CA ALA A 175 3.26 -26.48 -6.58
C ALA A 175 2.44 -26.38 -5.28
N THR A 176 2.13 -25.15 -4.81
CA THR A 176 1.62 -24.95 -3.45
C THR A 176 0.26 -24.27 -3.39
N ALA A 177 -0.07 -23.36 -4.32
CA ALA A 177 -1.30 -22.58 -4.25
C ALA A 177 -2.49 -23.32 -4.86
N ASN A 178 -3.55 -23.47 -4.04
CA ASN A 178 -4.81 -24.11 -4.43
C ASN A 178 -5.99 -23.43 -3.72
N TYR A 179 -7.16 -23.39 -4.38
CA TYR A 179 -8.40 -22.94 -3.77
C TYR A 179 -9.59 -23.74 -4.30
N ASN A 180 -10.29 -24.49 -3.43
CA ASN A 180 -11.49 -25.25 -3.75
C ASN A 180 -11.35 -26.13 -5.04
N GLY A 181 -10.18 -26.73 -5.25
CA GLY A 181 -9.89 -27.55 -6.41
C GLY A 181 -9.43 -26.78 -7.66
N ILE A 182 -9.34 -25.45 -7.59
CA ILE A 182 -8.70 -24.62 -8.60
C ILE A 182 -7.21 -24.56 -8.26
N ASN A 183 -6.35 -25.06 -9.16
CA ASN A 183 -4.90 -24.99 -8.99
C ASN A 183 -4.36 -23.68 -9.58
N PHE A 184 -3.39 -23.06 -8.90
CA PHE A 184 -2.68 -21.92 -9.46
C PHE A 184 -1.87 -22.34 -10.69
N LEU A 185 -1.99 -21.56 -11.76
CA LEU A 185 -1.33 -21.84 -13.02
C LEU A 185 -0.48 -20.66 -13.47
N SER A 186 0.80 -20.68 -13.15
CA SER A 186 1.74 -19.57 -13.45
C SER A 186 1.74 -19.13 -14.91
N THR A 187 1.53 -20.06 -15.84
CA THR A 187 1.50 -19.74 -17.29
C THR A 187 0.27 -18.95 -17.72
N ALA A 188 -0.71 -18.77 -16.83
CA ALA A 188 -1.93 -18.02 -17.08
C ALA A 188 -2.04 -16.76 -16.21
N GLN A 189 -1.13 -16.56 -15.28
CA GLN A 189 -1.20 -15.49 -14.29
C GLN A 189 -0.15 -14.41 -14.55
N GLU A 190 -0.51 -13.17 -14.28
CA GLU A 190 0.38 -12.02 -14.26
C GLU A 190 0.23 -11.29 -12.92
N GLU A 191 1.34 -11.07 -12.24
CA GLU A 191 1.42 -10.27 -11.03
C GLU A 191 1.79 -8.83 -11.43
N ARG A 192 1.04 -7.83 -10.93
CA ARG A 192 1.30 -6.40 -11.18
C ARG A 192 1.14 -5.56 -9.93
N GLY A 193 0.46 -6.10 -8.95
CA GLY A 193 0.04 -5.37 -7.76
C GLY A 193 1.11 -5.31 -6.69
N GLY A 194 1.18 -4.21 -5.94
CA GLY A 194 2.02 -4.15 -4.75
C GLY A 194 1.67 -5.25 -3.75
N LEU A 195 2.69 -5.98 -3.27
CA LEU A 195 2.54 -6.97 -2.23
C LEU A 195 2.11 -6.30 -0.91
N ALA A 196 1.39 -7.04 -0.07
CA ALA A 196 1.06 -6.60 1.29
C ALA A 196 1.62 -7.57 2.32
N LEU A 197 2.00 -7.04 3.48
CA LEU A 197 2.36 -7.83 4.66
C LEU A 197 1.42 -7.47 5.80
N VAL A 198 0.59 -8.43 6.20
CA VAL A 198 -0.40 -8.24 7.28
C VAL A 198 -0.35 -9.45 8.20
N ASN A 199 -0.15 -9.21 9.50
CA ASN A 199 -0.13 -10.25 10.54
C ASN A 199 0.80 -11.44 10.25
N GLY A 200 2.00 -11.17 9.67
CA GLY A 200 3.00 -12.20 9.37
C GLY A 200 2.71 -13.02 8.11
N ILE A 201 1.77 -12.60 7.28
CA ILE A 201 1.46 -13.23 5.98
C ILE A 201 1.73 -12.22 4.87
N VAL A 202 2.51 -12.63 3.86
CA VAL A 202 2.69 -11.89 2.61
C VAL A 202 1.55 -12.25 1.67
N TYR A 203 0.83 -11.24 1.17
CA TYR A 203 -0.25 -11.40 0.20
C TYR A 203 0.16 -10.89 -1.16
N VAL A 204 -0.12 -11.69 -2.19
CA VAL A 204 0.16 -11.39 -3.60
C VAL A 204 -1.12 -11.57 -4.41
N SER A 205 -1.45 -10.60 -5.25
CA SER A 205 -2.62 -10.65 -6.13
C SER A 205 -2.23 -10.90 -7.58
N PHE A 206 -3.07 -11.66 -8.30
CA PHE A 206 -2.81 -12.02 -9.69
C PHE A 206 -4.03 -11.80 -10.59
N SER A 207 -3.74 -11.55 -11.85
CA SER A 207 -4.69 -11.45 -12.95
C SER A 207 -4.24 -12.31 -14.13
N GLY A 208 -4.99 -12.26 -15.25
CA GLY A 208 -4.49 -12.70 -16.55
C GLY A 208 -3.58 -11.66 -17.19
N TYR A 209 -2.98 -12.05 -18.32
CA TYR A 209 -2.22 -11.12 -19.17
C TYR A 209 -3.14 -10.07 -19.82
N LEU A 210 -2.57 -9.01 -20.38
CA LEU A 210 -3.30 -7.83 -20.86
C LEU A 210 -4.46 -8.12 -21.83
N GLY A 211 -4.40 -9.21 -22.58
CA GLY A 211 -5.46 -9.63 -23.52
C GLY A 211 -6.36 -10.74 -23.00
N ASP A 212 -6.46 -10.95 -21.70
CA ASP A 212 -7.32 -11.94 -21.03
C ASP A 212 -7.11 -13.38 -21.51
N CYS A 213 -5.87 -13.77 -21.74
CA CYS A 213 -5.52 -15.14 -22.11
C CYS A 213 -4.21 -15.61 -21.45
N PRO A 214 -3.95 -16.92 -21.33
CA PRO A 214 -4.90 -18.03 -21.48
C PRO A 214 -5.98 -18.01 -20.38
N THR A 215 -6.78 -19.06 -20.27
CA THR A 215 -7.80 -19.16 -19.21
C THR A 215 -7.16 -19.01 -17.82
N TYR A 216 -7.61 -18.03 -17.05
CA TYR A 216 -7.07 -17.67 -15.73
C TYR A 216 -8.18 -17.43 -14.71
N HIS A 217 -7.82 -17.28 -13.47
CA HIS A 217 -8.66 -16.79 -12.37
C HIS A 217 -7.99 -15.57 -11.70
N GLY A 218 -8.77 -14.68 -11.12
CA GLY A 218 -8.22 -13.71 -10.18
C GLY A 218 -7.80 -14.43 -8.90
N TRP A 219 -6.58 -14.18 -8.40
CA TRP A 219 -6.05 -14.83 -7.21
C TRP A 219 -5.58 -13.83 -6.17
N VAL A 220 -5.71 -14.21 -4.89
CA VAL A 220 -4.89 -13.72 -3.78
C VAL A 220 -4.23 -14.93 -3.14
N VAL A 221 -2.90 -14.93 -3.08
CA VAL A 221 -2.12 -15.97 -2.41
C VAL A 221 -1.49 -15.38 -1.16
N GLY A 222 -1.60 -16.07 -0.03
CA GLY A 222 -0.97 -15.75 1.24
C GLY A 222 0.14 -16.74 1.57
N VAL A 223 1.31 -16.25 1.96
CA VAL A 223 2.45 -17.08 2.42
C VAL A 223 2.89 -16.63 3.80
N ASP A 224 2.89 -17.53 4.76
CA ASP A 224 3.39 -17.26 6.12
C ASP A 224 4.90 -16.99 6.09
N ILE A 225 5.31 -15.81 6.56
CA ILE A 225 6.73 -15.41 6.52
C ILE A 225 7.63 -16.28 7.40
N ASN A 226 7.09 -16.91 8.43
CA ASN A 226 7.86 -17.76 9.36
C ASN A 226 7.78 -19.25 9.01
N ASN A 227 6.76 -19.63 8.22
CA ASN A 227 6.61 -21.00 7.71
C ASN A 227 6.22 -20.96 6.22
N PRO A 228 7.18 -20.84 5.30
CA PRO A 228 6.91 -20.70 3.87
C PRO A 228 6.23 -21.91 3.22
N SER A 229 6.12 -23.05 3.93
CA SER A 229 5.31 -24.18 3.49
C SER A 229 3.81 -23.99 3.74
N ASN A 230 3.44 -23.00 4.58
CA ASN A 230 2.05 -22.63 4.80
C ASN A 230 1.64 -21.60 3.74
N VAL A 231 1.02 -22.11 2.67
CA VAL A 231 0.52 -21.32 1.53
C VAL A 231 -0.97 -21.53 1.45
N GLU A 232 -1.71 -20.44 1.49
CA GLU A 232 -3.16 -20.43 1.33
C GLU A 232 -3.55 -19.56 0.14
N GLY A 233 -4.68 -19.84 -0.49
CA GLY A 233 -5.14 -19.11 -1.66
C GLY A 233 -6.63 -18.83 -1.61
N TRP A 234 -7.04 -17.74 -2.24
CA TRP A 234 -8.40 -17.47 -2.68
C TRP A 234 -8.40 -17.20 -4.18
N ALA A 235 -9.40 -17.71 -4.88
CA ALA A 235 -9.58 -17.45 -6.32
C ALA A 235 -11.04 -17.16 -6.65
N THR A 236 -11.25 -16.38 -7.73
CA THR A 236 -12.59 -16.22 -8.30
C THR A 236 -13.13 -17.58 -8.76
N THR A 237 -14.41 -17.84 -8.50
CA THR A 237 -15.03 -19.13 -8.87
C THR A 237 -15.16 -19.26 -10.38
N ALA A 238 -15.52 -18.17 -11.08
CA ALA A 238 -15.50 -18.12 -12.54
C ALA A 238 -14.08 -17.90 -13.05
N ILE A 239 -13.83 -18.26 -14.29
CA ILE A 239 -12.66 -17.81 -15.03
C ILE A 239 -12.71 -16.30 -15.24
N GLY A 240 -11.56 -15.63 -15.27
CA GLY A 240 -11.47 -14.18 -15.21
C GLY A 240 -11.51 -13.64 -13.78
N GLY A 241 -12.05 -12.44 -13.60
CA GLY A 241 -12.08 -11.76 -12.31
C GLY A 241 -10.69 -11.33 -11.83
N GLY A 242 -9.81 -10.96 -12.75
CA GLY A 242 -8.43 -10.60 -12.47
C GLY A 242 -8.30 -9.45 -11.48
N ILE A 243 -7.30 -9.51 -10.61
CA ILE A 243 -6.93 -8.43 -9.69
C ILE A 243 -5.70 -7.76 -10.29
N TRP A 244 -5.93 -6.73 -11.11
CA TRP A 244 -4.87 -6.17 -11.96
C TRP A 244 -4.52 -4.70 -11.69
N GLY A 245 -5.17 -4.07 -10.71
CA GLY A 245 -4.81 -2.73 -10.25
C GLY A 245 -3.41 -2.72 -9.60
N HIS A 246 -2.59 -1.71 -9.93
CA HIS A 246 -1.18 -1.67 -9.54
C HIS A 246 -0.94 -1.53 -8.02
N GLY A 247 -1.85 -0.93 -7.27
CA GLY A 247 -1.79 -0.87 -5.82
C GLY A 247 -1.91 -2.24 -5.13
N GLY A 248 -2.37 -3.27 -5.84
CA GLY A 248 -2.45 -4.63 -5.32
C GLY A 248 -3.44 -4.80 -4.15
N VAL A 249 -2.98 -5.46 -3.10
CA VAL A 249 -3.79 -5.78 -1.92
C VAL A 249 -3.74 -4.63 -0.91
N ALA A 250 -4.90 -4.04 -0.60
CA ALA A 250 -5.04 -3.07 0.50
C ALA A 250 -5.46 -3.77 1.80
N SER A 251 -5.21 -3.14 2.96
CA SER A 251 -5.61 -3.69 4.26
C SER A 251 -5.97 -2.59 5.27
N ASP A 252 -6.89 -2.92 6.17
CA ASP A 252 -7.20 -2.13 7.38
C ASP A 252 -6.36 -2.57 8.61
N GLY A 253 -5.35 -3.43 8.39
CA GLY A 253 -4.52 -4.04 9.44
C GLY A 253 -5.07 -5.39 9.94
N THR A 254 -6.27 -5.77 9.53
CA THR A 254 -6.91 -7.04 9.92
C THR A 254 -7.40 -7.81 8.69
N ASN A 255 -8.13 -7.15 7.82
CA ASN A 255 -8.69 -7.70 6.59
C ASN A 255 -7.94 -7.17 5.38
N MET A 256 -7.93 -7.95 4.30
CA MET A 256 -7.43 -7.54 3.00
C MET A 256 -8.62 -7.17 2.09
N PHE A 257 -8.40 -6.18 1.23
CA PHE A 257 -9.38 -5.72 0.24
C PHE A 257 -8.73 -5.72 -1.14
N VAL A 258 -9.42 -6.34 -2.09
CA VAL A 258 -9.04 -6.36 -3.50
C VAL A 258 -10.24 -6.00 -4.37
N VAL A 259 -9.97 -5.57 -5.61
CA VAL A 259 -11.03 -5.31 -6.61
C VAL A 259 -10.82 -6.25 -7.78
N THR A 260 -11.87 -6.97 -8.16
CA THR A 260 -11.87 -7.91 -9.28
C THR A 260 -12.43 -7.27 -10.54
N GLY A 261 -11.91 -7.68 -11.69
CA GLY A 261 -12.43 -7.32 -13.00
C GLY A 261 -13.48 -8.31 -13.51
N ASN A 262 -13.71 -8.27 -14.83
CA ASN A 262 -14.72 -9.07 -15.50
C ASN A 262 -14.46 -10.59 -15.42
N THR A 263 -15.56 -11.34 -15.36
CA THR A 263 -15.57 -12.81 -15.38
C THR A 263 -16.20 -13.35 -16.66
N PHE A 264 -15.90 -14.60 -17.00
CA PHE A 264 -16.35 -15.22 -18.24
C PHE A 264 -17.20 -16.47 -17.97
N ASN A 265 -18.15 -16.73 -18.89
CA ASN A 265 -18.99 -17.93 -18.88
C ASN A 265 -19.84 -18.12 -17.61
N THR A 266 -20.25 -17.06 -16.96
CA THR A 266 -21.01 -17.09 -15.70
C THR A 266 -22.49 -17.45 -15.88
N ALA A 267 -23.01 -17.44 -17.11
CA ALA A 267 -24.43 -17.64 -17.43
C ALA A 267 -25.36 -16.68 -16.67
N GLY A 268 -24.87 -15.47 -16.35
CA GLY A 268 -25.61 -14.44 -15.61
C GLY A 268 -25.64 -14.63 -14.10
N ASN A 269 -24.87 -15.56 -13.54
CA ASN A 269 -24.69 -15.70 -12.10
C ASN A 269 -23.45 -14.90 -11.67
N TRP A 270 -23.53 -14.18 -10.59
CA TRP A 270 -22.35 -13.53 -10.02
C TRP A 270 -21.42 -14.59 -9.41
N MET A 271 -20.15 -14.58 -9.80
CA MET A 271 -19.17 -15.58 -9.43
C MET A 271 -17.81 -14.95 -9.04
N GLY A 272 -17.85 -13.75 -8.47
CA GLY A 272 -16.67 -13.08 -7.91
C GLY A 272 -16.07 -11.96 -8.77
N GLY A 273 -16.61 -11.68 -9.96
CA GLY A 273 -16.17 -10.56 -10.80
C GLY A 273 -16.84 -9.23 -10.45
N GLU A 274 -16.26 -8.12 -10.94
CA GLU A 274 -16.78 -6.75 -10.78
C GLU A 274 -17.09 -6.40 -9.33
N ALA A 275 -16.17 -6.69 -8.40
CA ALA A 275 -16.45 -6.63 -6.98
C ALA A 275 -15.27 -6.12 -6.15
N ILE A 276 -15.58 -5.48 -5.02
CA ILE A 276 -14.69 -5.37 -3.88
C ILE A 276 -14.84 -6.65 -3.07
N ILE A 277 -13.76 -7.37 -2.85
CA ILE A 277 -13.70 -8.58 -2.01
C ILE A 277 -12.94 -8.26 -0.73
N ARG A 278 -13.51 -8.61 0.42
CA ARG A 278 -12.86 -8.59 1.72
C ARG A 278 -12.43 -10.00 2.09
N LEU A 279 -11.14 -10.18 2.32
CA LEU A 279 -10.54 -11.44 2.77
C LEU A 279 -10.05 -11.28 4.21
N GLN A 280 -10.26 -12.30 5.01
CA GLN A 280 -9.67 -12.44 6.34
C GLN A 280 -8.27 -13.02 6.24
N ALA A 281 -7.55 -13.13 7.36
CA ALA A 281 -6.23 -13.71 7.38
C ALA A 281 -6.19 -15.08 6.72
N GLY A 282 -5.15 -15.29 5.90
CA GLY A 282 -4.86 -16.57 5.33
C GLY A 282 -5.10 -16.86 3.85
N PRO A 283 -5.52 -16.06 2.93
CA PRO A 283 -6.65 -15.22 2.62
C PRO A 283 -8.00 -15.97 2.63
N THR A 284 -8.68 -15.95 3.74
CA THR A 284 -9.94 -16.67 3.93
C THR A 284 -11.13 -15.84 3.46
N TRP A 285 -12.07 -16.46 2.73
CA TRP A 285 -13.30 -15.83 2.27
C TRP A 285 -14.54 -16.58 2.76
N THR A 286 -15.47 -15.88 3.39
CA THR A 286 -16.68 -16.53 3.93
C THR A 286 -17.77 -16.74 2.89
N GLY A 287 -17.73 -16.04 1.76
CA GLY A 287 -18.80 -16.04 0.76
C GLY A 287 -20.06 -15.31 1.20
N GLN A 288 -20.07 -14.71 2.39
CA GLN A 288 -21.22 -13.97 2.90
C GLN A 288 -21.30 -12.56 2.27
N PRO A 289 -22.50 -11.99 2.13
CA PRO A 289 -22.69 -10.63 1.63
C PRO A 289 -21.89 -9.56 2.39
N THR A 290 -21.49 -9.82 3.63
CA THR A 290 -20.63 -8.94 4.41
C THR A 290 -19.20 -8.84 3.86
N ASP A 291 -18.76 -9.81 3.05
CA ASP A 291 -17.39 -9.96 2.58
C ASP A 291 -17.20 -9.66 1.08
N TYR A 292 -18.25 -9.20 0.41
CA TYR A 292 -18.15 -8.66 -0.94
C TYR A 292 -19.15 -7.55 -1.19
N TRP A 293 -18.81 -6.67 -2.11
CA TRP A 293 -19.71 -5.72 -2.73
C TRP A 293 -19.53 -5.75 -4.23
N ALA A 294 -20.64 -5.85 -4.96
CA ALA A 294 -20.67 -5.64 -6.40
C ALA A 294 -21.80 -4.63 -6.74
N PRO A 295 -21.60 -3.75 -7.73
CA PRO A 295 -22.64 -2.82 -8.13
C PRO A 295 -23.83 -3.56 -8.73
N THR A 296 -25.02 -3.01 -8.62
CA THR A 296 -26.25 -3.67 -9.11
C THR A 296 -26.24 -3.92 -10.62
N ASN A 297 -25.43 -3.18 -11.36
CA ASN A 297 -25.20 -3.33 -12.80
C ASN A 297 -23.94 -4.16 -13.14
N TRP A 298 -23.36 -4.90 -12.17
CA TRP A 298 -22.14 -5.70 -12.35
C TRP A 298 -22.16 -6.55 -13.62
N PHE A 299 -23.30 -7.16 -13.96
CA PHE A 299 -23.43 -7.99 -15.16
C PHE A 299 -23.27 -7.21 -16.47
N SER A 300 -23.67 -5.95 -16.47
CA SER A 300 -23.44 -5.05 -17.62
C SER A 300 -21.96 -4.69 -17.74
N LEU A 301 -21.28 -4.42 -16.61
CA LEU A 301 -19.85 -4.15 -16.58
C LEU A 301 -19.06 -5.37 -17.07
N ASP A 302 -19.37 -6.54 -16.54
CA ASP A 302 -18.79 -7.84 -16.87
C ASP A 302 -18.86 -8.14 -18.38
N ASN A 303 -20.01 -7.93 -19.00
CA ASN A 303 -20.21 -8.18 -20.43
C ASN A 303 -19.58 -7.14 -21.37
N SER A 304 -19.29 -5.95 -20.90
CA SER A 304 -18.76 -4.85 -21.71
C SER A 304 -17.28 -4.57 -21.51
N ASP A 305 -16.58 -5.42 -20.77
CA ASP A 305 -15.17 -5.20 -20.38
C ASP A 305 -14.98 -3.81 -19.73
N THR A 306 -15.91 -3.47 -18.84
CA THR A 306 -15.91 -2.17 -18.14
C THR A 306 -15.56 -2.39 -16.67
N ASP A 307 -14.41 -3.01 -16.43
CA ASP A 307 -13.98 -3.50 -15.12
C ASP A 307 -14.10 -2.48 -14.01
N LEU A 308 -14.67 -2.90 -12.89
CA LEU A 308 -14.51 -2.21 -11.61
C LEU A 308 -13.05 -2.26 -11.14
N GLY A 309 -12.35 -3.34 -11.44
CA GLY A 309 -10.99 -3.63 -11.02
C GLY A 309 -9.88 -2.78 -11.68
N GLY A 310 -10.23 -1.70 -12.38
CA GLY A 310 -9.26 -0.85 -13.06
C GLY A 310 -8.26 -0.15 -12.14
N VAL A 311 -8.64 0.09 -10.88
CA VAL A 311 -7.82 0.68 -9.81
C VAL A 311 -7.95 -0.20 -8.58
N SER A 312 -6.87 -0.36 -7.83
CA SER A 312 -6.88 -1.14 -6.58
C SER A 312 -7.78 -0.51 -5.53
N ALA A 313 -8.25 -1.32 -4.59
CA ALA A 313 -8.93 -0.82 -3.41
C ALA A 313 -8.04 0.14 -2.61
N THR A 314 -8.63 1.20 -2.07
CA THR A 314 -7.98 2.07 -1.08
C THR A 314 -8.84 2.14 0.16
N VAL A 315 -8.26 1.81 1.32
CA VAL A 315 -8.97 1.88 2.61
C VAL A 315 -8.92 3.32 3.12
N ILE A 316 -10.06 3.88 3.50
CA ILE A 316 -10.17 5.26 3.94
C ILE A 316 -11.10 5.41 5.16
N ASP A 317 -10.68 6.22 6.11
CA ASP A 317 -11.52 6.70 7.20
C ASP A 317 -11.97 8.14 6.91
N VAL A 318 -13.26 8.42 7.11
CA VAL A 318 -13.86 9.75 6.93
C VAL A 318 -14.42 10.20 8.27
N PRO A 319 -13.66 10.91 9.10
CA PRO A 319 -14.11 11.35 10.42
C PRO A 319 -15.39 12.16 10.32
N GLY A 320 -16.38 11.82 11.14
CA GLY A 320 -17.70 12.48 11.17
C GLY A 320 -18.72 11.95 10.17
N ALA A 321 -18.34 11.09 9.23
CA ALA A 321 -19.29 10.41 8.35
C ALA A 321 -19.93 9.17 9.02
N THR A 322 -21.07 8.75 8.50
CA THR A 322 -21.73 7.49 8.88
C THR A 322 -22.15 6.74 7.62
N PRO A 323 -21.55 5.57 7.28
CA PRO A 323 -20.38 4.98 7.94
C PRO A 323 -19.11 5.82 7.71
N SER A 324 -18.18 5.80 8.69
CA SER A 324 -16.90 6.50 8.59
C SER A 324 -15.78 5.64 8.00
N GLN A 325 -15.88 4.32 8.14
CA GLN A 325 -14.89 3.35 7.71
C GLN A 325 -15.28 2.79 6.34
N LEU A 326 -14.52 3.16 5.30
CA LEU A 326 -14.89 2.95 3.91
C LEU A 326 -13.77 2.28 3.12
N VAL A 327 -14.15 1.70 1.98
CA VAL A 327 -13.26 1.32 0.88
C VAL A 327 -13.65 2.15 -0.33
N LEU A 328 -12.65 2.74 -0.98
CA LEU A 328 -12.77 3.42 -2.27
C LEU A 328 -12.41 2.45 -3.40
N ALA A 329 -13.23 2.39 -4.44
CA ALA A 329 -12.91 1.78 -5.73
C ALA A 329 -13.23 2.74 -6.88
N LEU A 330 -12.49 2.62 -7.97
CA LEU A 330 -12.59 3.45 -9.19
C LEU A 330 -12.61 2.51 -10.40
N GLY A 331 -13.69 2.54 -11.18
CA GLY A 331 -13.89 1.63 -12.31
C GLY A 331 -13.60 2.24 -13.69
N LYS A 332 -13.47 1.38 -14.71
CA LYS A 332 -13.46 1.78 -16.14
C LYS A 332 -14.76 2.49 -16.54
N ASP A 333 -15.84 2.31 -15.79
CA ASP A 333 -17.14 2.98 -15.98
C ASP A 333 -17.14 4.47 -15.60
N SER A 334 -15.97 4.99 -15.24
CA SER A 334 -15.76 6.37 -14.82
C SER A 334 -16.47 6.77 -13.53
N ASN A 335 -16.76 5.82 -12.65
CA ASN A 335 -17.34 6.07 -11.34
C ASN A 335 -16.31 5.83 -10.21
N ALA A 336 -16.48 6.62 -9.14
CA ALA A 336 -15.90 6.36 -7.84
C ALA A 336 -16.99 5.82 -6.91
N TYR A 337 -16.67 4.78 -6.17
CA TYR A 337 -17.56 4.09 -5.26
C TYR A 337 -16.99 4.10 -3.84
N LEU A 338 -17.81 4.48 -2.87
CA LEU A 338 -17.50 4.33 -1.45
C LEU A 338 -18.39 3.25 -0.86
N VAL A 339 -17.78 2.26 -0.23
CA VAL A 339 -18.47 1.10 0.36
C VAL A 339 -18.09 0.97 1.82
N ASN A 340 -19.03 0.58 2.68
CA ASN A 340 -18.77 0.34 4.10
C ASN A 340 -17.86 -0.90 4.27
N ARG A 341 -16.60 -0.70 4.71
CA ARG A 341 -15.63 -1.81 4.82
C ARG A 341 -15.97 -2.85 5.89
N ASN A 342 -16.81 -2.50 6.87
CA ASN A 342 -17.21 -3.43 7.92
C ASN A 342 -18.34 -4.37 7.51
N ASN A 343 -19.12 -3.97 6.50
CA ASN A 343 -20.18 -4.76 5.90
C ASN A 343 -20.35 -4.33 4.44
N LEU A 344 -19.75 -5.06 3.54
CA LEU A 344 -19.74 -4.72 2.13
C LEU A 344 -21.14 -4.80 1.51
N GLY A 345 -22.02 -5.72 1.99
CA GLY A 345 -23.44 -5.71 1.70
C GLY A 345 -23.92 -6.58 0.55
N GLY A 346 -23.03 -7.21 -0.21
CA GLY A 346 -23.38 -8.04 -1.37
C GLY A 346 -23.65 -7.20 -2.63
N ILE A 347 -24.62 -7.61 -3.45
CA ILE A 347 -24.97 -6.90 -4.70
C ILE A 347 -26.00 -5.82 -4.36
N ILE A 348 -25.53 -4.62 -4.04
CA ILE A 348 -26.37 -3.48 -3.62
C ILE A 348 -25.79 -2.16 -4.12
N SER A 349 -26.55 -1.07 -3.95
CA SER A 349 -26.02 0.28 -4.15
C SER A 349 -24.90 0.58 -3.16
N PRO A 350 -23.85 1.33 -3.55
CA PRO A 350 -22.77 1.74 -2.64
C PRO A 350 -23.28 2.77 -1.62
N VAL A 351 -22.46 3.06 -0.61
CA VAL A 351 -22.71 4.16 0.34
C VAL A 351 -22.76 5.51 -0.37
N ALA A 352 -21.84 5.73 -1.31
CA ALA A 352 -21.84 6.88 -2.20
C ALA A 352 -21.20 6.51 -3.54
N GLN A 353 -21.65 7.17 -4.60
CA GLN A 353 -21.13 7.05 -5.95
C GLN A 353 -21.16 8.40 -6.65
N THR A 354 -20.14 8.67 -7.48
CA THR A 354 -20.14 9.82 -8.39
C THR A 354 -19.39 9.51 -9.67
N ASN A 355 -19.82 10.15 -10.78
CA ASN A 355 -19.03 10.09 -12.01
C ASN A 355 -17.80 10.99 -11.89
N VAL A 356 -16.61 10.43 -12.13
CA VAL A 356 -15.32 11.11 -11.98
C VAL A 356 -14.70 11.53 -13.33
N SER A 357 -15.47 11.43 -14.40
CA SER A 357 -15.11 11.87 -15.76
C SER A 357 -13.80 11.26 -16.29
N GLY A 358 -13.92 10.18 -17.01
CA GLY A 358 -12.83 9.45 -17.64
C GLY A 358 -12.63 8.07 -17.05
N THR A 359 -12.09 7.16 -17.85
CA THR A 359 -11.79 5.79 -17.46
C THR A 359 -10.63 5.77 -16.48
N ASN A 360 -10.61 4.76 -15.61
CA ASN A 360 -9.54 4.53 -14.64
C ASN A 360 -8.94 3.16 -14.90
N ARG A 361 -7.67 3.12 -15.33
CA ARG A 361 -6.98 1.88 -15.70
C ARG A 361 -5.56 1.84 -15.14
N GLY A 362 -5.35 0.93 -14.21
CA GLY A 362 -4.03 0.58 -13.70
C GLY A 362 -3.40 1.54 -12.69
N THR A 363 -3.77 2.82 -12.66
CA THR A 363 -3.23 3.78 -11.69
C THR A 363 -3.85 3.58 -10.31
N SER A 364 -3.08 3.81 -9.26
CA SER A 364 -3.60 3.82 -7.90
C SER A 364 -4.15 5.21 -7.53
N ALA A 365 -5.17 5.24 -6.68
CA ALA A 365 -5.64 6.47 -6.06
C ALA A 365 -4.87 6.74 -4.76
N VAL A 366 -4.84 8.00 -4.34
CA VAL A 366 -4.40 8.41 -3.00
C VAL A 366 -5.59 8.94 -2.20
N THR A 367 -5.55 8.78 -0.88
CA THR A 367 -6.52 9.35 0.04
C THR A 367 -5.80 10.14 1.13
N TYR A 368 -6.29 11.33 1.44
CA TYR A 368 -5.61 12.19 2.40
C TYR A 368 -6.59 13.10 3.15
N HIS A 369 -6.09 13.62 4.26
CA HIS A 369 -6.81 14.57 5.09
C HIS A 369 -6.13 15.95 5.05
N THR A 370 -6.95 16.99 5.11
CA THR A 370 -6.51 18.37 5.33
C THR A 370 -7.37 19.00 6.41
N SER A 371 -7.08 20.23 6.79
CA SER A 371 -7.96 21.01 7.69
C SER A 371 -9.34 21.27 7.08
N GLN A 372 -9.47 21.11 5.75
CA GLN A 372 -10.73 21.30 5.02
C GLN A 372 -11.56 20.02 4.92
N GLY A 373 -10.98 18.83 5.18
CA GLY A 373 -11.69 17.55 5.18
C GLY A 373 -10.91 16.40 4.56
N THR A 374 -11.63 15.38 4.11
CA THR A 374 -11.09 14.15 3.52
C THR A 374 -11.21 14.19 2.00
N TYR A 375 -10.16 13.81 1.31
CA TYR A 375 -10.06 13.82 -0.13
C TYR A 375 -9.54 12.49 -0.67
N PHE A 376 -9.81 12.24 -1.95
CA PHE A 376 -9.04 11.31 -2.76
C PHE A 376 -8.63 11.99 -4.07
N ALA A 377 -7.47 11.58 -4.61
CA ALA A 377 -6.99 12.04 -5.91
C ALA A 377 -6.46 10.87 -6.73
N PHE A 378 -6.58 10.98 -8.06
CA PHE A 378 -6.12 9.97 -9.01
C PHE A 378 -5.86 10.61 -10.38
N HIS A 379 -5.11 9.91 -11.22
CA HIS A 379 -4.96 10.29 -12.63
C HIS A 379 -5.94 9.49 -13.49
N ASN A 380 -6.75 10.18 -14.30
CA ASN A 380 -7.65 9.52 -15.24
C ASN A 380 -6.97 9.33 -16.62
N ASP A 381 -7.41 8.34 -17.39
CA ASP A 381 -6.86 8.08 -18.73
C ASP A 381 -7.14 9.21 -19.75
N SER A 382 -7.96 10.19 -19.39
CA SER A 382 -8.26 11.35 -20.23
C SER A 382 -7.23 12.49 -20.11
N GLY A 383 -6.12 12.28 -19.39
CA GLY A 383 -5.00 13.23 -19.29
C GLY A 383 -5.23 14.30 -18.22
N ALA A 384 -5.79 13.94 -17.07
CA ALA A 384 -5.94 14.84 -15.94
C ALA A 384 -5.72 14.14 -14.61
N ILE A 385 -5.05 14.84 -13.68
CA ILE A 385 -5.10 14.51 -12.26
C ILE A 385 -6.29 15.23 -11.64
N ARG A 386 -7.10 14.50 -10.87
CA ARG A 386 -8.35 15.00 -10.30
C ARG A 386 -8.42 14.68 -8.81
N ALA A 387 -9.01 15.59 -8.05
CA ALA A 387 -9.33 15.36 -6.66
C ALA A 387 -10.82 15.57 -6.37
N TYR A 388 -11.31 14.79 -5.43
CA TYR A 388 -12.68 14.82 -4.94
C TYR A 388 -12.67 14.87 -3.42
N LYS A 389 -13.63 15.59 -2.86
CA LYS A 389 -13.83 15.71 -1.41
C LYS A 389 -14.97 14.82 -0.95
N ILE A 390 -14.77 14.14 0.17
CA ILE A 390 -15.80 13.29 0.79
C ILE A 390 -16.39 14.05 1.98
N SER A 391 -17.73 14.18 2.02
CA SER A 391 -18.41 14.90 3.10
C SER A 391 -18.45 14.07 4.39
N PRO A 392 -18.35 14.70 5.58
CA PRO A 392 -18.52 14.03 6.86
C PRO A 392 -20.02 13.95 7.26
N THR A 393 -20.87 13.43 6.36
CA THR A 393 -22.32 13.36 6.53
C THR A 393 -22.84 11.92 6.67
N ASN A 394 -24.14 11.74 6.88
CA ASN A 394 -24.83 10.45 6.92
C ASN A 394 -25.92 10.37 5.83
N PRO A 395 -25.72 9.64 4.72
CA PRO A 395 -24.45 9.03 4.29
C PRO A 395 -23.44 10.10 3.80
N PRO A 396 -22.13 9.75 3.68
CA PRO A 396 -21.16 10.64 3.03
C PRO A 396 -21.48 10.82 1.54
N THR A 397 -21.08 11.95 0.98
CA THR A 397 -21.18 12.26 -0.45
C THR A 397 -19.82 12.55 -1.04
N ILE A 398 -19.68 12.43 -2.37
CA ILE A 398 -18.45 12.72 -3.10
C ILE A 398 -18.70 13.97 -3.96
N ALA A 399 -17.89 15.00 -3.78
CA ALA A 399 -17.97 16.25 -4.54
C ALA A 399 -16.64 16.52 -5.25
N PHE A 400 -16.71 17.04 -6.48
CA PHE A 400 -15.52 17.49 -7.21
C PHE A 400 -14.81 18.60 -6.42
N ALA A 401 -13.48 18.52 -6.31
CA ALA A 401 -12.65 19.54 -5.68
C ALA A 401 -11.83 20.33 -6.71
N TRP A 402 -10.96 19.69 -7.42
CA TRP A 402 -10.11 20.33 -8.42
C TRP A 402 -9.62 19.34 -9.50
N ASN A 403 -9.10 19.86 -10.62
CA ASN A 403 -8.35 19.10 -11.59
C ASN A 403 -7.20 19.91 -12.19
N GLN A 404 -6.17 19.20 -12.66
CA GLN A 404 -5.11 19.75 -13.48
C GLN A 404 -4.91 18.86 -14.71
N THR A 405 -4.78 19.50 -15.87
CA THR A 405 -4.45 18.78 -17.11
C THR A 405 -2.99 18.33 -17.01
N GLN A 406 -2.77 17.03 -17.09
CA GLN A 406 -1.45 16.44 -17.01
C GLN A 406 -1.42 15.13 -17.79
N GLY A 407 -0.50 15.02 -18.75
CA GLY A 407 -0.28 13.80 -19.52
C GLY A 407 0.39 12.69 -18.71
N GLY A 408 0.61 11.54 -19.33
CA GLY A 408 1.19 10.37 -18.70
C GLY A 408 0.16 9.48 -18.00
N ARG A 409 0.65 8.45 -17.29
CA ARG A 409 -0.17 7.48 -16.55
C ARG A 409 0.53 7.02 -15.27
N GLY A 410 1.16 7.94 -14.53
CA GLY A 410 1.70 7.66 -13.21
C GLY A 410 0.60 7.58 -12.16
N SER A 411 0.88 6.93 -11.04
CA SER A 411 0.03 6.99 -9.85
C SER A 411 0.46 8.17 -8.98
N PRO A 412 -0.48 8.98 -8.44
CA PRO A 412 -0.13 10.07 -7.54
C PRO A 412 0.31 9.56 -6.16
N TRP A 413 0.99 10.42 -5.40
CA TRP A 413 1.27 10.24 -3.98
C TRP A 413 1.18 11.60 -3.26
N VAL A 414 1.16 11.60 -1.94
CA VAL A 414 0.94 12.80 -1.14
C VAL A 414 2.04 12.96 -0.11
N THR A 415 2.54 14.19 0.05
CA THR A 415 3.34 14.57 1.21
C THR A 415 2.57 15.56 2.08
N THR A 416 2.75 15.45 3.40
CA THR A 416 2.25 16.40 4.39
C THR A 416 3.32 16.67 5.43
N THR A 417 3.25 17.80 6.12
CA THR A 417 4.23 18.10 7.18
C THR A 417 3.93 17.38 8.50
N ASP A 418 2.67 16.98 8.74
CA ASP A 418 2.21 16.40 10.01
C ASP A 418 1.01 15.43 9.88
N GLY A 419 0.61 15.10 8.66
CA GLY A 419 -0.55 14.28 8.34
C GLY A 419 -1.77 15.06 7.81
N THR A 420 -1.80 16.39 7.98
CA THR A 420 -2.94 17.23 7.57
C THR A 420 -2.54 18.59 6.99
N ASN A 421 -1.42 19.13 7.41
CA ASN A 421 -0.97 20.46 6.97
C ASN A 421 0.02 20.39 5.82
N ASN A 422 0.04 21.43 4.99
CA ASN A 422 0.92 21.52 3.81
C ASN A 422 0.79 20.30 2.90
N THR A 423 -0.44 19.86 2.67
CA THR A 423 -0.72 18.69 1.82
C THR A 423 -0.41 18.98 0.37
N ILE A 424 0.50 18.20 -0.21
CA ILE A 424 0.97 18.34 -1.59
C ILE A 424 0.70 17.03 -2.31
N VAL A 425 -0.08 17.08 -3.38
CA VAL A 425 -0.31 15.95 -4.29
C VAL A 425 0.76 15.95 -5.36
N TRP A 426 1.57 14.92 -5.38
CA TRP A 426 2.64 14.69 -6.35
C TRP A 426 2.17 13.77 -7.48
N TYR A 427 2.74 13.97 -8.65
CA TYR A 427 2.46 13.15 -9.83
C TYR A 427 3.68 13.08 -10.74
N ALA A 428 4.01 11.88 -11.20
CA ALA A 428 5.01 11.69 -12.26
C ALA A 428 4.29 11.54 -13.60
N SER A 429 4.52 12.48 -14.49
CA SER A 429 3.99 12.48 -15.87
C SER A 429 4.83 11.52 -16.72
N THR A 430 4.46 10.24 -16.74
CA THR A 430 5.25 9.15 -17.33
C THR A 430 5.27 9.15 -18.86
N THR A 431 6.12 8.31 -19.47
CA THR A 431 6.32 8.22 -20.93
C THR A 431 5.05 7.98 -21.74
N SER A 432 4.01 7.37 -21.17
CA SER A 432 2.74 7.12 -21.86
C SER A 432 1.96 8.42 -22.13
N GLY A 433 2.50 9.31 -22.95
CA GLY A 433 1.88 10.60 -23.28
C GLY A 433 2.23 11.74 -22.32
N GLY A 434 3.17 11.54 -21.40
CA GLY A 434 3.64 12.54 -20.46
C GLY A 434 4.98 13.17 -20.81
N ASP A 435 5.39 14.17 -20.02
CA ASP A 435 6.64 14.92 -20.17
C ASP A 435 7.82 14.32 -19.37
N GLN A 436 7.59 13.22 -18.66
CA GLN A 436 8.57 12.50 -17.84
C GLN A 436 9.15 13.36 -16.71
N ARG A 437 8.29 14.15 -16.07
CA ARG A 437 8.66 15.07 -14.99
C ARG A 437 7.79 14.85 -13.77
N LEU A 438 8.27 15.34 -12.63
CA LEU A 438 7.45 15.47 -11.43
C LEU A 438 6.61 16.74 -11.51
N HIS A 439 5.38 16.66 -11.05
CA HIS A 439 4.47 17.78 -10.84
C HIS A 439 3.92 17.73 -9.42
N ALA A 440 3.63 18.90 -8.85
CA ALA A 440 3.06 18.99 -7.51
C ALA A 440 1.96 20.04 -7.46
N TYR A 441 0.92 19.69 -6.71
CA TYR A 441 -0.30 20.48 -6.59
C TYR A 441 -0.70 20.63 -5.12
N ASP A 442 -1.24 21.77 -4.76
CA ASP A 442 -1.86 21.98 -3.45
C ASP A 442 -3.05 21.02 -3.28
N GLY A 443 -3.09 20.32 -2.15
CA GLY A 443 -4.07 19.26 -1.91
C GLY A 443 -5.51 19.73 -1.83
N ASP A 444 -5.76 20.96 -1.39
CA ASP A 444 -7.10 21.52 -1.26
C ASP A 444 -7.61 22.17 -2.56
N THR A 445 -6.72 22.86 -3.28
CA THR A 445 -7.10 23.76 -4.38
C THR A 445 -6.63 23.29 -5.76
N GLY A 446 -5.67 22.37 -5.82
CA GLY A 446 -5.01 21.97 -7.05
C GLY A 446 -4.07 23.05 -7.62
N ALA A 447 -3.79 24.13 -6.91
CA ALA A 447 -2.85 25.15 -7.38
C ALA A 447 -1.47 24.52 -7.61
N VAL A 448 -0.83 24.90 -8.73
CA VAL A 448 0.49 24.35 -9.10
C VAL A 448 1.54 24.83 -8.11
N ILE A 449 2.22 23.90 -7.46
CA ILE A 449 3.37 24.14 -6.58
C ILE A 449 4.67 23.91 -7.32
N TYR A 450 4.75 22.82 -8.10
CA TYR A 450 5.93 22.47 -8.89
C TYR A 450 5.52 22.02 -10.29
N ALA A 451 6.08 22.64 -11.31
CA ALA A 451 5.71 22.46 -12.72
C ALA A 451 6.79 21.72 -13.53
N GLY A 452 7.45 20.72 -12.95
CA GLY A 452 8.38 19.86 -13.65
C GLY A 452 9.83 20.37 -13.77
N GLY A 453 10.14 21.54 -13.29
CA GLY A 453 11.51 22.10 -13.30
C GLY A 453 12.10 22.36 -14.68
N GLY A 454 13.43 22.41 -14.77
CA GLY A 454 14.21 22.67 -15.98
C GLY A 454 14.59 21.41 -16.76
N ALA A 455 15.62 21.52 -17.61
CA ALA A 455 16.08 20.41 -18.44
C ALA A 455 16.67 19.23 -17.63
N ASN A 456 17.24 19.51 -16.48
CA ASN A 456 17.87 18.51 -15.63
C ASN A 456 16.85 17.61 -14.90
N GLU A 457 15.60 18.05 -14.74
CA GLU A 457 14.55 17.36 -13.99
C GLU A 457 13.79 16.30 -14.81
N VAL A 458 14.16 16.07 -16.07
CA VAL A 458 13.57 15.01 -16.90
C VAL A 458 14.01 13.62 -16.39
N MET A 459 13.05 12.73 -16.20
CA MET A 459 13.25 11.32 -15.81
C MET A 459 13.02 10.41 -17.02
N THR A 460 14.06 10.18 -17.83
CA THR A 460 13.94 9.33 -19.01
C THR A 460 13.61 7.89 -18.64
N GLY A 461 12.67 7.27 -19.35
CA GLY A 461 12.33 5.85 -19.17
C GLY A 461 11.30 5.57 -18.08
N THR A 462 10.57 6.59 -17.61
CA THR A 462 9.47 6.37 -16.65
C THR A 462 8.38 5.51 -17.26
N ARG A 463 7.83 4.58 -16.47
CA ARG A 463 6.79 3.65 -16.89
C ARG A 463 5.42 4.04 -16.32
N GLN A 464 4.35 3.68 -17.05
CA GLN A 464 2.98 3.86 -16.59
C GLN A 464 2.75 3.13 -15.27
N TRP A 465 1.78 3.64 -14.48
CA TRP A 465 1.29 3.14 -13.19
C TRP A 465 2.26 3.33 -12.02
N ASN A 466 3.56 3.44 -12.27
CA ASN A 466 4.56 3.62 -11.23
C ASN A 466 4.29 4.91 -10.41
N THR A 467 4.73 4.91 -9.16
CA THR A 467 4.59 6.01 -8.21
C THR A 467 5.93 6.36 -7.57
N GLY A 468 6.04 7.57 -7.04
CA GLY A 468 7.21 8.00 -6.27
C GLY A 468 7.05 7.78 -4.78
N ILE A 469 8.15 7.90 -4.06
CA ILE A 469 8.18 7.91 -2.59
C ILE A 469 8.83 9.17 -2.07
N ALA A 470 8.47 9.58 -0.85
CA ALA A 470 9.11 10.69 -0.15
C ALA A 470 9.71 10.21 1.18
N ALA A 471 10.97 10.57 1.45
CA ALA A 471 11.65 10.26 2.70
C ALA A 471 12.80 11.25 2.94
N ARG A 472 12.89 11.81 4.15
CA ARG A 472 13.98 12.70 4.59
C ARG A 472 14.24 13.87 3.64
N GLY A 473 13.17 14.57 3.22
CA GLY A 473 13.26 15.73 2.33
C GLY A 473 13.68 15.37 0.89
N ARG A 474 13.57 14.11 0.50
CA ARG A 474 13.88 13.63 -0.85
C ARG A 474 12.70 12.89 -1.46
N ILE A 475 12.60 12.94 -2.78
CA ILE A 475 11.70 12.10 -3.59
C ILE A 475 12.57 11.12 -4.39
N TYR A 476 12.15 9.86 -4.44
CA TYR A 476 12.75 8.84 -5.30
C TYR A 476 11.70 8.29 -6.26
N PHE A 477 12.13 8.05 -7.51
CA PHE A 477 11.27 7.52 -8.56
C PHE A 477 12.02 6.49 -9.41
N GLY A 478 11.38 5.33 -9.66
CA GLY A 478 11.91 4.27 -10.51
C GLY A 478 11.64 4.51 -11.99
N ALA A 479 12.65 4.27 -12.83
CA ALA A 479 12.55 4.31 -14.28
C ALA A 479 13.47 3.27 -14.91
N ASP A 480 13.40 3.07 -16.22
CA ASP A 480 14.23 2.10 -16.92
C ASP A 480 15.71 2.36 -16.67
N ASN A 481 16.38 1.35 -16.15
CA ASN A 481 17.81 1.35 -15.83
C ASN A 481 18.24 2.44 -14.81
N LYS A 482 17.29 3.05 -14.07
CA LYS A 482 17.60 4.20 -13.23
C LYS A 482 16.62 4.36 -12.06
N ILE A 483 17.16 4.68 -10.88
CA ILE A 483 16.42 5.37 -9.83
C ILE A 483 16.80 6.84 -9.87
N TYR A 484 15.83 7.71 -9.95
CA TYR A 484 16.00 9.16 -9.83
C TYR A 484 15.79 9.60 -8.39
N ALA A 485 16.58 10.58 -7.97
CA ALA A 485 16.41 11.24 -6.67
C ALA A 485 16.28 12.74 -6.88
N PHE A 486 15.37 13.34 -6.12
CA PHE A 486 15.18 14.79 -6.04
C PHE A 486 15.36 15.22 -4.59
N SER A 487 15.88 16.42 -4.38
CA SER A 487 16.10 16.98 -3.06
C SER A 487 15.40 18.33 -2.93
N LEU A 488 14.81 18.56 -1.77
CA LEU A 488 14.40 19.89 -1.36
C LEU A 488 15.66 20.76 -1.16
N PRO A 489 15.56 22.10 -1.29
CA PRO A 489 16.65 22.99 -0.92
C PRO A 489 17.11 22.70 0.50
N ALA A 490 18.40 22.78 0.76
CA ALA A 490 18.90 22.75 2.13
C ALA A 490 18.18 23.86 2.92
N GLY A 491 17.45 23.48 3.96
CA GLY A 491 16.85 24.47 4.86
C GLY A 491 17.92 25.40 5.42
N PRO A 492 17.56 26.62 5.87
CA PRO A 492 18.51 27.45 6.60
C PRO A 492 19.09 26.60 7.74
N PRO A 493 20.42 26.70 7.98
CA PRO A 493 21.06 25.91 9.02
C PRO A 493 20.26 26.07 10.31
N THR A 494 19.82 24.98 10.89
CA THR A 494 19.19 25.00 12.23
C THR A 494 20.12 25.79 13.13
N PRO A 495 19.68 26.86 13.79
CA PRO A 495 20.55 27.63 14.64
C PRO A 495 21.16 26.66 15.66
N THR A 496 22.48 26.56 15.64
CA THR A 496 23.22 25.81 16.66
C THR A 496 22.69 26.30 18.00
N PRO A 497 22.21 25.40 18.90
CA PRO A 497 21.74 25.87 20.19
C PRO A 497 22.85 26.68 20.84
N THR A 498 22.63 27.97 20.99
CA THR A 498 23.54 28.86 21.72
C THR A 498 23.64 28.27 23.12
N ALA A 499 24.82 27.89 23.52
CA ALA A 499 25.05 27.34 24.86
C ALA A 499 24.44 28.32 25.89
N THR A 500 23.37 27.87 26.54
CA THR A 500 22.80 28.64 27.65
C THR A 500 23.89 28.77 28.71
N PRO A 501 24.27 29.98 29.12
CA PRO A 501 25.30 30.14 30.14
C PRO A 501 24.90 29.35 31.39
N ILE A 502 25.77 28.45 31.81
CA ILE A 502 25.60 27.69 33.05
C ILE A 502 25.48 28.71 34.18
N ALA A 503 24.34 28.78 34.82
CA ALA A 503 24.17 29.62 35.99
C ALA A 503 25.17 29.19 37.06
N THR A 504 26.04 30.12 37.44
CA THR A 504 26.99 29.94 38.54
C THR A 504 26.21 29.65 39.81
N ALA A 505 26.42 28.52 40.42
CA ALA A 505 25.74 28.11 41.64
C ALA A 505 26.06 29.10 42.77
N THR A 506 25.04 29.86 43.18
CA THR A 506 25.10 30.68 44.38
C THR A 506 24.99 29.75 45.59
N SER A 507 25.96 29.79 46.50
CA SER A 507 25.97 28.97 47.70
C SER A 507 24.76 29.25 48.59
N THR A 508 23.92 28.21 48.76
CA THR A 508 22.75 28.25 49.67
C THR A 508 23.24 28.12 51.13
N PRO A 509 22.78 28.95 52.08
CA PRO A 509 23.18 28.79 53.49
C PRO A 509 22.61 27.50 54.09
N THR A 510 23.42 26.81 54.88
CA THR A 510 23.11 25.56 55.60
C THR A 510 21.95 25.79 56.56
N ALA A 511 20.83 25.12 56.38
CA ALA A 511 19.71 25.10 57.30
C ALA A 511 20.02 24.20 58.53
N THR A 512 19.80 24.74 59.72
CA THR A 512 19.91 24.05 61.00
C THR A 512 18.76 23.05 61.14
N ALA A 513 19.09 21.78 61.45
CA ALA A 513 18.09 20.72 61.61
C ALA A 513 17.22 20.93 62.87
N THR A 514 15.89 21.02 62.68
CA THR A 514 14.90 20.94 63.74
C THR A 514 14.36 19.50 63.81
N ALA A 515 14.39 18.91 65.00
CA ALA A 515 13.91 17.55 65.24
C ALA A 515 12.39 17.45 65.07
N THR A 516 11.94 16.54 64.22
CA THR A 516 10.52 16.23 64.03
C THR A 516 10.16 14.88 64.69
N THR A 517 9.13 14.87 65.50
CA THR A 517 8.59 13.73 66.24
C THR A 517 7.99 12.68 65.35
N THR A 518 8.25 11.40 65.66
CA THR A 518 7.78 10.20 64.99
C THR A 518 6.24 10.05 65.16
N ALA A 519 5.52 9.93 64.06
CA ALA A 519 4.08 9.57 64.06
C ALA A 519 3.92 8.07 63.84
N THR A 520 3.05 7.47 64.68
CA THR A 520 2.70 6.03 64.73
C THR A 520 1.85 5.64 63.53
N ALA A 521 2.17 4.54 62.88
CA ALA A 521 1.40 3.98 61.78
C ALA A 521 0.07 3.38 62.22
N THR A 522 -1.03 3.76 61.53
CA THR A 522 -2.37 3.18 61.68
C THR A 522 -2.59 2.13 60.56
N ALA A 523 -3.07 0.96 60.96
CA ALA A 523 -3.30 -0.17 60.09
C ALA A 523 -4.46 0.02 59.11
N THR A 524 -4.25 -0.39 57.83
CA THR A 524 -5.25 -0.40 56.74
C THR A 524 -6.14 -1.66 56.84
N PRO A 525 -7.45 -1.58 56.66
CA PRO A 525 -8.31 -2.77 56.68
C PRO A 525 -8.25 -3.53 55.34
N THR A 526 -8.28 -4.86 55.47
CA THR A 526 -8.30 -5.88 54.40
C THR A 526 -9.64 -5.85 53.66
N ALA A 527 -9.61 -5.79 52.31
CA ALA A 527 -10.79 -5.91 51.46
C ALA A 527 -11.25 -7.36 51.31
N THR A 528 -12.53 -7.58 51.55
CA THR A 528 -13.22 -8.89 51.46
C THR A 528 -13.63 -9.14 49.99
N ALA A 529 -13.34 -10.33 49.48
CA ALA A 529 -13.71 -10.78 48.12
C ALA A 529 -15.24 -10.94 48.00
N SER A 530 -15.80 -10.44 46.91
CA SER A 530 -17.20 -10.61 46.52
C SER A 530 -17.33 -11.75 45.51
N THR A 531 -18.26 -12.65 45.73
CA THR A 531 -18.58 -13.81 44.90
C THR A 531 -19.43 -13.44 43.70
N SER A 532 -19.08 -14.00 42.53
CA SER A 532 -19.83 -13.91 41.27
C SER A 532 -21.11 -14.75 41.30
N PRO A 533 -22.25 -14.28 40.75
CA PRO A 533 -23.40 -15.15 40.52
C PRO A 533 -23.37 -15.81 39.15
N THR A 534 -23.64 -17.11 39.15
CA THR A 534 -23.95 -17.98 38.03
C THR A 534 -25.32 -17.64 37.44
N ALA A 535 -25.42 -17.45 36.13
CA ALA A 535 -26.71 -17.43 35.45
C ALA A 535 -26.73 -18.43 34.30
N THR A 536 -27.56 -19.44 34.46
CA THR A 536 -27.97 -20.39 33.42
C THR A 536 -29.38 -20.01 32.98
N VAL A 537 -29.61 -19.77 31.67
CA VAL A 537 -30.89 -20.10 31.02
C VAL A 537 -30.67 -20.27 29.51
N THR A 538 -30.98 -21.45 28.99
CA THR A 538 -31.10 -21.81 27.58
C THR A 538 -32.53 -21.57 27.10
N PRO A 539 -32.81 -20.91 25.99
CA PRO A 539 -34.11 -21.00 25.33
C PRO A 539 -34.11 -22.00 24.19
N THR A 540 -35.15 -22.78 24.15
CA THR A 540 -35.56 -23.80 23.21
C THR A 540 -35.84 -23.23 21.82
N ALA A 541 -35.31 -23.88 20.76
CA ALA A 541 -35.55 -23.55 19.38
C ALA A 541 -36.97 -23.95 18.92
N THR A 542 -37.70 -23.01 18.32
CA THR A 542 -38.97 -23.25 17.64
C THR A 542 -38.73 -23.49 16.15
N ALA A 543 -39.29 -24.58 15.63
CA ALA A 543 -39.16 -25.01 14.23
C ALA A 543 -39.81 -24.03 13.24
N ARG A 544 -39.11 -23.79 12.13
CA ARG A 544 -39.54 -22.95 10.99
C ARG A 544 -40.24 -23.82 9.93
N PRO A 545 -41.34 -23.37 9.32
CA PRO A 545 -42.03 -24.13 8.28
C PRO A 545 -41.29 -24.10 6.94
N THR A 546 -41.37 -25.18 6.17
CA THR A 546 -40.77 -25.47 4.88
C THR A 546 -41.47 -24.70 3.77
N PRO A 547 -40.78 -24.05 2.82
CA PRO A 547 -41.41 -23.38 1.68
C PRO A 547 -41.73 -24.36 0.54
N THR A 548 -42.88 -24.13 -0.11
CA THR A 548 -43.39 -24.83 -1.28
C THR A 548 -42.63 -24.45 -2.57
N PRO A 549 -42.31 -25.39 -3.47
CA PRO A 549 -41.57 -25.10 -4.69
C PRO A 549 -42.40 -24.29 -5.71
N ARG A 550 -41.77 -23.25 -6.30
CA ARG A 550 -42.34 -22.46 -7.39
C ARG A 550 -41.94 -23.03 -8.75
N ALA A 551 -42.85 -23.02 -9.71
CA ALA A 551 -42.70 -23.55 -11.05
C ALA A 551 -41.61 -22.82 -11.84
N ARG A 552 -40.83 -23.60 -12.60
CA ARG A 552 -39.71 -23.18 -13.45
C ARG A 552 -40.22 -22.61 -14.77
N LEU A 553 -39.85 -21.36 -15.09
CA LEU A 553 -40.08 -20.78 -16.42
C LEU A 553 -38.94 -21.18 -17.37
N THR A 554 -39.29 -21.54 -18.61
CA THR A 554 -38.35 -21.94 -19.66
C THR A 554 -37.59 -20.73 -20.22
N PRO A 555 -36.26 -20.84 -20.52
CA PRO A 555 -35.48 -19.73 -21.06
C PRO A 555 -35.79 -19.44 -22.54
N ARG A 556 -35.72 -18.17 -22.91
CA ARG A 556 -35.80 -17.69 -24.31
C ARG A 556 -34.45 -17.94 -25.03
N PRO A 557 -34.49 -18.25 -26.35
CA PRO A 557 -33.26 -18.43 -27.13
C PRO A 557 -32.46 -17.13 -27.29
N ARG A 558 -31.14 -17.24 -27.32
CA ARG A 558 -30.14 -16.18 -27.42
C ARG A 558 -30.04 -15.64 -28.86
N PRO A 559 -29.86 -14.33 -29.10
CA PRO A 559 -29.48 -13.79 -30.41
C PRO A 559 -28.02 -14.17 -30.77
N THR A 560 -27.79 -14.43 -32.04
CA THR A 560 -26.47 -14.75 -32.59
C THR A 560 -25.62 -13.48 -32.67
N PRO A 561 -24.32 -13.51 -32.26
CA PRO A 561 -23.45 -12.35 -32.37
C PRO A 561 -23.15 -11.97 -33.82
N ALA A 562 -23.04 -10.67 -34.11
CA ALA A 562 -22.64 -10.14 -35.41
C ALA A 562 -21.12 -10.36 -35.65
N PRO A 563 -20.66 -10.53 -36.91
CA PRO A 563 -19.26 -10.76 -37.21
C PRO A 563 -18.41 -9.53 -36.91
N ARG A 564 -17.24 -9.75 -36.29
CA ARG A 564 -16.21 -8.73 -36.02
C ARG A 564 -15.61 -8.23 -37.33
N ILE A 565 -15.62 -6.93 -37.55
CA ILE A 565 -14.83 -6.26 -38.59
C ILE A 565 -13.44 -6.00 -37.99
N THR A 566 -12.41 -6.59 -38.57
CA THR A 566 -11.01 -6.30 -38.30
C THR A 566 -10.62 -5.01 -39.05
N LEU A 567 -10.14 -4.01 -38.33
CA LEU A 567 -9.35 -2.90 -38.84
C LEU A 567 -8.01 -2.88 -38.14
#